data_d21ef9c71c398daea9d1407b436dd818
#
_entry.id   d21ef9c71c398daea9d1407b436dd818
#
_cell.length_a   1.000
_cell.length_b   1.000
_cell.length_c   1.000
_cell.angle_alpha   90.00
_cell.angle_beta   90.00
_cell.angle_gamma   90.00
#
_symmetry.space_group_name_H-M   'P 1'
#
loop_
_entity.id
_entity.type
_entity.pdbx_description
1 polymer ?
#
loop_
_entity_poly.entity_id
_entity_poly.type
_entity_poly.pdbx_seq_one_letter_code
_entity_poly.pdbx_strand_id
1 'polypeptide(L)'
;MTTHTTPTPRFDMIGIVVSDMAASVAFYRKLGLDFAEGAEQEPHVEVTLPGGLRFALDTEATIRSFMPEWQPPAGGGRIGLAFLCADAADVDAQFEALTAAGAGTELKPFDAFWGQRYATVLDPDGNGVDLFAPLEGRA
;
A
#
# COMPACT_ATOMS: atom_id res chain seq x y z
N MET A 1 12.02 -27.54 -36.77
CA MET A 1 10.85 -27.40 -35.90
C MET A 1 10.85 -26.06 -35.19
N THR A 2 9.73 -25.41 -35.28
CA THR A 2 9.59 -24.11 -34.61
C THR A 2 9.06 -24.35 -33.21
N THR A 3 9.79 -23.86 -32.21
CA THR A 3 9.34 -23.93 -30.84
C THR A 3 8.62 -22.64 -30.52
N HIS A 4 7.37 -22.75 -30.15
CA HIS A 4 6.62 -21.60 -29.63
C HIS A 4 7.03 -21.34 -28.19
N THR A 5 7.76 -20.26 -28.02
CA THR A 5 8.07 -19.81 -26.67
C THR A 5 7.08 -18.74 -26.31
N THR A 6 6.25 -19.04 -25.32
CA THR A 6 5.36 -18.00 -24.78
C THR A 6 6.20 -16.93 -24.12
N PRO A 7 6.03 -15.67 -24.49
CA PRO A 7 6.76 -14.61 -23.81
C PRO A 7 6.48 -14.62 -22.32
N THR A 8 7.49 -14.32 -21.53
CA THR A 8 7.32 -14.23 -20.08
C THR A 8 6.51 -12.96 -19.76
N PRO A 9 5.43 -13.09 -18.98
CA PRO A 9 4.71 -11.90 -18.54
C PRO A 9 5.59 -11.01 -17.70
N ARG A 10 5.27 -9.73 -17.68
CA ARG A 10 5.94 -8.75 -16.82
C ARG A 10 5.01 -8.33 -15.70
N PHE A 11 5.53 -8.30 -14.47
CA PHE A 11 4.75 -7.81 -13.33
C PHE A 11 4.51 -6.32 -13.53
N ASP A 12 3.26 -5.90 -13.60
CA ASP A 12 2.88 -4.58 -14.08
C ASP A 12 2.13 -3.74 -13.05
N MET A 13 1.34 -4.36 -12.19
CA MET A 13 0.46 -3.60 -11.32
C MET A 13 0.16 -4.34 -10.02
N ILE A 14 0.12 -3.57 -8.93
CA ILE A 14 -0.48 -4.01 -7.67
C ILE A 14 -1.82 -3.31 -7.58
N GLY A 15 -2.91 -4.07 -7.45
CA GLY A 15 -4.24 -3.53 -7.31
C GLY A 15 -4.82 -3.85 -5.94
N ILE A 16 -5.45 -2.87 -5.32
CA ILE A 16 -6.10 -3.01 -4.03
C ILE A 16 -7.57 -2.63 -4.20
N VAL A 17 -8.46 -3.49 -3.73
CA VAL A 17 -9.89 -3.20 -3.71
C VAL A 17 -10.19 -2.43 -2.43
N VAL A 18 -10.87 -1.30 -2.57
CA VAL A 18 -11.11 -0.39 -1.45
C VAL A 18 -12.62 -0.26 -1.19
N SER A 19 -12.97 -0.20 0.08
CA SER A 19 -14.37 0.02 0.49
C SER A 19 -14.77 1.49 0.39
N ASP A 20 -13.79 2.40 0.49
CA ASP A 20 -14.00 3.85 0.47
C ASP A 20 -12.83 4.50 -0.28
N MET A 21 -13.07 4.87 -1.54
CA MET A 21 -12.01 5.45 -2.38
C MET A 21 -11.43 6.72 -1.76
N ALA A 22 -12.27 7.61 -1.25
CA ALA A 22 -11.79 8.87 -0.68
C ALA A 22 -10.86 8.62 0.52
N ALA A 23 -11.24 7.69 1.40
CA ALA A 23 -10.42 7.37 2.57
C ALA A 23 -9.07 6.76 2.17
N SER A 24 -9.10 5.85 1.20
CA SER A 24 -7.88 5.18 0.75
C SER A 24 -6.94 6.11 -0.01
N VAL A 25 -7.48 6.95 -0.88
CA VAL A 25 -6.68 7.98 -1.58
C VAL A 25 -6.03 8.92 -0.57
N ALA A 26 -6.79 9.37 0.44
CA ALA A 26 -6.24 10.25 1.47
C ALA A 26 -5.11 9.57 2.25
N PHE A 27 -5.30 8.30 2.61
CA PHE A 27 -4.29 7.54 3.33
C PHE A 27 -3.00 7.40 2.52
N TYR A 28 -3.10 6.92 1.28
CA TYR A 28 -1.91 6.68 0.46
C TYR A 28 -1.24 7.96 -0.03
N ARG A 29 -1.98 9.06 -0.16
CA ARG A 29 -1.35 10.36 -0.41
C ARG A 29 -0.42 10.79 0.71
N LYS A 30 -0.76 10.48 1.96
CA LYS A 30 0.12 10.77 3.10
C LYS A 30 1.42 9.98 3.03
N LEU A 31 1.43 8.87 2.32
CA LEU A 31 2.60 8.05 2.10
C LEU A 31 3.35 8.41 0.81
N GLY A 32 2.97 9.51 0.17
CA GLY A 32 3.69 10.01 -1.00
C GLY A 32 3.19 9.50 -2.34
N LEU A 33 2.07 8.79 -2.38
CA LEU A 33 1.51 8.36 -3.66
C LEU A 33 0.70 9.52 -4.26
N ASP A 34 1.09 9.92 -5.45
CA ASP A 34 0.60 11.16 -6.07
C ASP A 34 -0.60 10.87 -6.99
N PHE A 35 -1.73 10.58 -6.37
CA PHE A 35 -2.99 10.43 -7.10
C PHE A 35 -3.46 11.77 -7.65
N ALA A 36 -4.04 11.74 -8.85
CA ALA A 36 -4.55 12.93 -9.50
C ALA A 36 -5.63 13.62 -8.66
N GLU A 37 -5.78 14.92 -8.86
CA GLU A 37 -6.86 15.67 -8.25
C GLU A 37 -8.20 15.07 -8.68
N GLY A 38 -9.12 14.89 -7.73
CA GLY A 38 -10.42 14.29 -8.03
C GLY A 38 -10.43 12.76 -7.97
N ALA A 39 -9.30 12.12 -7.68
CA ALA A 39 -9.21 10.66 -7.60
C ALA A 39 -10.21 10.07 -6.60
N GLU A 40 -10.55 10.83 -5.56
CA GLU A 40 -11.49 10.39 -4.52
C GLU A 40 -12.86 9.99 -5.07
N GLN A 41 -13.22 10.51 -6.23
CA GLN A 41 -14.55 10.30 -6.82
C GLN A 41 -14.51 9.31 -7.98
N GLU A 42 -13.36 8.74 -8.27
CA GLU A 42 -13.19 7.83 -9.39
C GLU A 42 -13.37 6.38 -8.97
N PRO A 43 -13.90 5.53 -9.87
CA PRO A 43 -14.04 4.10 -9.55
C PRO A 43 -12.74 3.32 -9.65
N HIS A 44 -11.75 3.85 -10.36
CA HIS A 44 -10.43 3.26 -10.54
C HIS A 44 -9.42 4.38 -10.63
N VAL A 45 -8.37 4.30 -9.84
CA VAL A 45 -7.26 5.25 -9.89
C VAL A 45 -5.94 4.50 -9.85
N GLU A 46 -4.91 5.09 -10.42
CA GLU A 46 -3.59 4.49 -10.35
C GLU A 46 -2.49 5.54 -10.34
N VAL A 47 -1.35 5.13 -9.80
CA VAL A 47 -0.12 5.90 -9.78
C VAL A 47 0.97 5.03 -10.38
N THR A 48 1.79 5.58 -11.27
CA THR A 48 2.96 4.89 -11.78
C THR A 48 4.14 5.18 -10.86
N LEU A 49 4.70 4.11 -10.31
CA LEU A 49 5.86 4.22 -9.41
C LEU A 49 7.15 4.33 -10.21
N PRO A 50 8.24 4.83 -9.62
CA PRO A 50 9.54 4.78 -10.27
C PRO A 50 9.85 3.34 -10.72
N GLY A 51 10.29 3.19 -11.95
CA GLY A 51 10.52 1.87 -12.54
C GLY A 51 9.36 1.32 -13.33
N GLY A 52 8.19 1.96 -13.29
CA GLY A 52 7.06 1.63 -14.14
C GLY A 52 5.98 0.77 -13.53
N LEU A 53 6.21 0.18 -12.35
CA LEU A 53 5.16 -0.58 -11.68
C LEU A 53 4.01 0.35 -11.30
N ARG A 54 2.77 -0.05 -11.56
CA ARG A 54 1.61 0.76 -11.20
C ARG A 54 1.03 0.30 -9.87
N PHE A 55 0.53 1.26 -9.12
CA PHE A 55 -0.23 1.02 -7.89
C PHE A 55 -1.66 1.52 -8.14
N ALA A 56 -2.64 0.65 -8.02
CA ALA A 56 -4.03 0.97 -8.38
C ALA A 56 -4.98 0.70 -7.23
N LEU A 57 -6.02 1.52 -7.16
CA LEU A 57 -7.13 1.32 -6.23
C LEU A 57 -8.42 1.18 -7.06
N ASP A 58 -9.23 0.19 -6.76
CA ASP A 58 -10.52 -0.05 -7.38
C ASP A 58 -11.61 -0.09 -6.32
N THR A 59 -12.74 0.52 -6.60
CA THR A 59 -13.89 0.39 -5.70
C THR A 59 -14.44 -1.04 -5.75
N GLU A 60 -15.11 -1.45 -4.68
CA GLU A 60 -15.79 -2.75 -4.65
C GLU A 60 -16.82 -2.86 -5.78
N ALA A 61 -17.52 -1.77 -6.07
CA ALA A 61 -18.48 -1.74 -7.16
C ALA A 61 -17.81 -2.03 -8.51
N THR A 62 -16.61 -1.49 -8.72
CA THR A 62 -15.85 -1.74 -9.94
C THR A 62 -15.52 -3.23 -10.08
N ILE A 63 -15.08 -3.86 -9.01
CA ILE A 63 -14.78 -5.29 -9.04
C ILE A 63 -16.04 -6.11 -9.31
N ARG A 64 -17.15 -5.79 -8.65
CA ARG A 64 -18.40 -6.51 -8.86
C ARG A 64 -18.99 -6.32 -10.25
N SER A 65 -18.59 -5.27 -10.96
CA SER A 65 -19.07 -5.05 -12.33
C SER A 65 -18.66 -6.18 -13.28
N PHE A 66 -17.54 -6.86 -12.98
CA PHE A 66 -17.11 -8.03 -13.79
C PHE A 66 -16.96 -9.31 -12.97
N MET A 67 -17.06 -9.21 -11.65
CA MET A 67 -17.06 -10.36 -10.73
C MET A 67 -18.22 -10.19 -9.74
N PRO A 68 -19.47 -10.43 -10.19
CA PRO A 68 -20.64 -10.12 -9.35
C PRO A 68 -20.67 -10.83 -8.00
N GLU A 69 -20.02 -12.00 -7.90
CA GLU A 69 -20.00 -12.80 -6.68
C GLU A 69 -18.89 -12.40 -5.72
N TRP A 70 -18.04 -11.43 -6.09
CA TRP A 70 -16.93 -11.03 -5.25
C TRP A 70 -17.39 -10.54 -3.88
N GLN A 71 -16.72 -11.01 -2.83
CA GLN A 71 -16.93 -10.57 -1.45
C GLN A 71 -15.58 -10.16 -0.85
N PRO A 72 -15.56 -9.15 0.03
CA PRO A 72 -14.32 -8.81 0.71
C PRO A 72 -13.81 -10.01 1.50
N PRO A 73 -12.50 -10.30 1.44
CA PRO A 73 -11.94 -11.39 2.22
C PRO A 73 -12.15 -11.16 3.71
N ALA A 74 -12.44 -12.23 4.44
CA ALA A 74 -12.50 -12.19 5.89
C ALA A 74 -11.14 -12.59 6.46
N GLY A 75 -10.72 -11.92 7.55
CA GLY A 75 -9.48 -12.25 8.23
C GLY A 75 -8.31 -11.35 7.84
N GLY A 76 -7.15 -11.59 8.47
CA GLY A 76 -5.97 -10.76 8.31
C GLY A 76 -5.34 -10.85 6.94
N GLY A 77 -4.65 -9.80 6.55
CA GLY A 77 -3.98 -9.72 5.28
C GLY A 77 -2.76 -10.62 5.20
N ARG A 78 -2.54 -11.19 4.03
CA ARG A 78 -1.36 -11.99 3.73
C ARG A 78 -0.34 -11.23 2.89
N ILE A 79 -0.67 -10.00 2.51
CA ILE A 79 0.18 -9.13 1.72
C ILE A 79 0.40 -7.86 2.51
N GLY A 80 1.65 -7.44 2.62
CA GLY A 80 2.01 -6.17 3.23
C GLY A 80 2.63 -5.26 2.19
N LEU A 81 2.43 -3.97 2.39
CA LEU A 81 3.10 -2.94 1.60
C LEU A 81 4.13 -2.30 2.52
N ALA A 82 5.31 -1.99 2.00
CA ALA A 82 6.36 -1.40 2.82
C ALA A 82 6.86 -0.11 2.19
N PHE A 83 7.01 0.91 3.02
CA PHE A 83 7.46 2.23 2.60
C PHE A 83 8.75 2.57 3.33
N LEU A 84 9.79 2.90 2.57
CA LEU A 84 11.06 3.32 3.13
C LEU A 84 10.96 4.78 3.56
N CYS A 85 11.21 5.03 4.84
CA CYS A 85 11.25 6.38 5.41
C CYS A 85 12.66 6.97 5.28
N ALA A 86 12.79 8.28 5.54
CA ALA A 86 14.07 8.97 5.39
C ALA A 86 15.13 8.44 6.34
N ASP A 87 14.75 8.14 7.58
CA ASP A 87 15.63 7.61 8.62
C ASP A 87 14.79 6.99 9.73
N ALA A 88 15.44 6.48 10.76
CA ALA A 88 14.73 5.85 11.89
C ALA A 88 13.79 6.82 12.59
N ALA A 89 14.20 8.07 12.79
CA ALA A 89 13.33 9.06 13.42
C ALA A 89 12.10 9.36 12.57
N ASP A 90 12.24 9.30 11.25
CA ASP A 90 11.12 9.51 10.34
C ASP A 90 10.09 8.39 10.42
N VAL A 91 10.51 7.16 10.71
CA VAL A 91 9.55 6.06 10.95
C VAL A 91 8.59 6.46 12.07
N ASP A 92 9.11 6.95 13.18
CA ASP A 92 8.29 7.38 14.31
C ASP A 92 7.39 8.56 13.92
N ALA A 93 7.93 9.54 13.18
CA ALA A 93 7.16 10.71 12.76
C ALA A 93 6.03 10.34 11.81
N GLN A 94 6.28 9.46 10.86
CA GLN A 94 5.24 9.00 9.94
C GLN A 94 4.17 8.19 10.68
N PHE A 95 4.59 7.32 11.59
CA PHE A 95 3.66 6.56 12.41
C PHE A 95 2.74 7.49 13.20
N GLU A 96 3.31 8.51 13.86
CA GLU A 96 2.51 9.48 14.63
C GLU A 96 1.54 10.24 13.75
N ALA A 97 1.99 10.69 12.58
CA ALA A 97 1.13 11.44 11.65
C ALA A 97 -0.03 10.59 11.14
N LEU A 98 0.24 9.34 10.77
CA LEU A 98 -0.79 8.45 10.23
C LEU A 98 -1.79 8.05 11.31
N THR A 99 -1.34 7.70 12.50
CA THR A 99 -2.24 7.32 13.58
C THR A 99 -3.05 8.50 14.10
N ALA A 100 -2.46 9.71 14.14
CA ALA A 100 -3.19 10.92 14.47
C ALA A 100 -4.29 11.21 13.45
N ALA A 101 -4.11 10.81 12.21
CA ALA A 101 -5.11 10.96 11.14
C ALA A 101 -6.14 9.81 11.14
N GLY A 102 -6.06 8.86 12.08
CA GLY A 102 -7.03 7.79 12.23
C GLY A 102 -6.60 6.41 11.79
N ALA A 103 -5.36 6.24 11.32
CA ALA A 103 -4.90 4.92 10.93
C ALA A 103 -4.81 3.98 12.14
N GLY A 104 -5.18 2.73 11.93
CA GLY A 104 -5.01 1.71 12.95
C GLY A 104 -3.55 1.33 13.14
N THR A 105 -3.22 0.78 14.30
CA THR A 105 -1.87 0.35 14.64
C THR A 105 -1.82 -1.17 14.70
N GLU A 106 -0.86 -1.77 14.00
CA GLU A 106 -0.57 -3.19 14.18
C GLU A 106 0.71 -3.38 14.98
N LEU A 107 1.76 -2.64 14.64
CA LEU A 107 3.02 -2.65 15.37
C LEU A 107 3.47 -1.21 15.60
N LYS A 108 3.66 -0.85 16.87
CA LYS A 108 4.26 0.44 17.21
C LYS A 108 5.74 0.45 16.80
N PRO A 109 6.33 1.63 16.56
CA PRO A 109 7.74 1.69 16.18
C PRO A 109 8.64 0.97 17.18
N PHE A 110 9.57 0.17 16.65
CA PHE A 110 10.52 -0.58 17.45
C PHE A 110 11.80 -0.82 16.66
N ASP A 111 12.86 -1.14 17.35
CA ASP A 111 14.13 -1.50 16.73
C ASP A 111 14.11 -3.01 16.47
N ALA A 112 13.96 -3.38 15.21
CA ALA A 112 13.83 -4.77 14.83
C ALA A 112 15.20 -5.46 14.84
N PHE A 113 15.21 -6.76 15.17
CA PHE A 113 16.47 -7.51 15.27
C PHE A 113 17.23 -7.56 13.95
N TRP A 114 16.56 -7.34 12.83
CA TRP A 114 17.21 -7.37 11.51
C TRP A 114 17.83 -6.02 11.11
N GLY A 115 17.89 -5.04 12.02
CA GLY A 115 18.65 -3.81 11.80
C GLY A 115 17.86 -2.64 11.25
N GLN A 116 16.56 -2.63 11.47
CA GLN A 116 15.69 -1.53 11.00
C GLN A 116 14.83 -0.99 12.13
N ARG A 117 14.55 0.31 12.09
CA ARG A 117 13.42 0.87 12.81
C ARG A 117 12.17 0.53 11.98
N TYR A 118 11.16 -0.01 12.61
CA TYR A 118 10.06 -0.65 11.91
C TYR A 118 8.74 -0.37 12.63
N ALA A 119 7.68 -0.17 11.86
CA ALA A 119 6.33 -0.01 12.40
C ALA A 119 5.34 -0.50 11.35
N THR A 120 4.15 -0.88 11.77
CA THR A 120 3.08 -1.26 10.85
C THR A 120 1.79 -0.55 11.25
N VAL A 121 1.25 0.22 10.32
CA VAL A 121 -0.08 0.81 10.45
C VAL A 121 -1.04 0.03 9.55
N LEU A 122 -2.34 0.26 9.73
CA LEU A 122 -3.37 -0.35 8.90
C LEU A 122 -3.97 0.71 7.98
N ASP A 123 -4.15 0.35 6.72
CA ASP A 123 -4.87 1.21 5.79
C ASP A 123 -6.37 1.19 6.13
N PRO A 124 -7.22 1.99 5.47
CA PRO A 124 -8.65 2.03 5.81
C PRO A 124 -9.39 0.69 5.73
N ASP A 125 -8.87 -0.26 4.96
CA ASP A 125 -9.47 -1.58 4.82
C ASP A 125 -8.75 -2.66 5.64
N GLY A 126 -7.84 -2.26 6.50
CA GLY A 126 -7.14 -3.18 7.39
C GLY A 126 -5.93 -3.86 6.78
N ASN A 127 -5.43 -3.38 5.65
CA ASN A 127 -4.20 -3.92 5.07
C ASN A 127 -2.99 -3.38 5.82
N GLY A 128 -2.00 -4.26 6.07
CA GLY A 128 -0.78 -3.87 6.74
C GLY A 128 0.10 -3.01 5.85
N VAL A 129 0.54 -1.89 6.40
CA VAL A 129 1.44 -0.97 5.72
C VAL A 129 2.63 -0.73 6.64
N ASP A 130 3.80 -1.19 6.21
CA ASP A 130 5.02 -1.11 6.98
C ASP A 130 5.75 0.18 6.70
N LEU A 131 6.30 0.76 7.75
CA LEU A 131 7.19 1.92 7.69
C LEU A 131 8.54 1.44 8.21
N PHE A 132 9.60 1.70 7.47
CA PHE A 132 10.90 1.21 7.90
C PHE A 132 12.03 2.11 7.45
N ALA A 133 13.15 2.03 8.14
CA ALA A 133 14.40 2.64 7.76
C ALA A 133 15.55 1.89 8.45
N PRO A 134 16.74 1.86 7.84
CA PRO A 134 17.90 1.26 8.51
C PRO A 134 18.18 1.98 9.83
N LEU A 135 18.58 1.23 10.85
CA LEU A 135 19.06 1.84 12.08
C LEU A 135 20.39 2.52 11.82
N GLU A 136 20.61 3.65 12.47
CA GLU A 136 21.83 4.42 12.31
C GLU A 136 23.05 3.57 12.57
N GLY A 137 24.06 3.69 11.69
CA GLY A 137 25.28 2.89 11.79
C GLY A 137 25.14 1.48 11.24
N ARG A 138 24.02 1.12 10.64
CA ARG A 138 23.80 -0.18 10.01
C ARG A 138 23.53 -0.02 8.53
N ALA A 139 24.27 -0.68 7.74
CA ALA A 139 24.13 -0.66 6.29
C ALA A 139 23.09 -1.68 5.83
#